data_363f91707b52e0c24b92e98f64d8b151
#
_entry.id   363f91707b52e0c24b92e98f64d8b151
#
_cell.length_a   1.000
_cell.length_b   1.000
_cell.length_c   1.000
_cell.angle_alpha   90.00
_cell.angle_beta   90.00
_cell.angle_gamma   90.00
#
_symmetry.space_group_name_H-M   'P 1'
#
loop_
_entity.id
_entity.type
_entity.pdbx_description
1 polymer ?
#
loop_
_entity_poly.entity_id
_entity_poly.type
_entity_poly.pdbx_seq_one_letter_code
_entity_poly.pdbx_strand_id
1 'polypeptide(L)'
;MENQKKWLLRLGTLLLVMIILYIFMKLSPLWGPVLKVLFIISIPFFISIFITYLLHPVVEFTHNRGIPRPIAILLIYLLFFGGIGLLCYKGIPVIIDQLWELSDNFPRLAQTYSGWIKQIHSSTSSWPDGIHERVDQTFGEFEGMLSNLLTKVVAGLKGILNSFFMLIVIPFIVFYLLKDYDQVKKSVWYLTPRKWREPGIAFIKDVDISLGSYIRGQLTVCLIIGFLATVALWLSGMKYPLVLGVIIGITNIIPYFGPIIGAFPAVIIAATISVKMVILVIIIIFGLQFIEGNILSPLIVGKSLHIHPVFIILALLIGGEVAGVVGLILAVPVFAVLKVTLTHLTAHFIKH
;
A
#
# COMPACT_ATOMS: atom_id res chain seq x y z
N MET A 1 30.63 -46.69 17.23
CA MET A 1 31.33 -45.53 17.84
C MET A 1 31.31 -44.27 16.94
N GLU A 2 31.47 -44.39 15.64
CA GLU A 2 31.51 -43.23 14.71
C GLU A 2 30.19 -42.48 14.60
N ASN A 3 29.06 -43.18 14.59
CA ASN A 3 27.73 -42.57 14.58
C ASN A 3 27.41 -41.78 15.87
N GLN A 4 27.87 -42.25 17.02
CA GLN A 4 27.66 -41.53 18.29
C GLN A 4 28.49 -40.24 18.34
N LYS A 5 29.74 -40.25 17.81
CA LYS A 5 30.55 -39.03 17.67
C LYS A 5 29.91 -38.00 16.74
N LYS A 6 29.34 -38.44 15.62
CA LYS A 6 28.61 -37.54 14.69
C LYS A 6 27.36 -36.94 15.34
N TRP A 7 26.63 -37.72 16.14
CA TRP A 7 25.48 -37.23 16.89
C TRP A 7 25.87 -36.23 17.97
N LEU A 8 26.93 -36.49 18.73
CA LEU A 8 27.47 -35.58 19.75
C LEU A 8 27.95 -34.25 19.13
N LEU A 9 28.62 -34.31 17.97
CA LEU A 9 29.02 -33.09 17.24
C LEU A 9 27.82 -32.28 16.75
N ARG A 10 26.78 -32.94 16.22
CA ARG A 10 25.55 -32.25 15.78
C ARG A 10 24.81 -31.62 16.97
N LEU A 11 24.71 -32.31 18.10
CA LEU A 11 24.12 -31.75 19.30
C LEU A 11 24.95 -30.59 19.87
N GLY A 12 26.28 -30.69 19.84
CA GLY A 12 27.18 -29.60 20.26
C GLY A 12 27.07 -28.39 19.35
N THR A 13 27.01 -28.57 18.01
CA THR A 13 26.82 -27.47 17.05
C THR A 13 25.44 -26.82 17.25
N LEU A 14 24.39 -27.61 17.45
CA LEU A 14 23.03 -27.09 17.67
C LEU A 14 22.96 -26.29 18.98
N LEU A 15 23.58 -26.76 20.04
CA LEU A 15 23.65 -26.06 21.33
C LEU A 15 24.45 -24.76 21.22
N LEU A 16 25.56 -24.79 20.46
CA LEU A 16 26.39 -23.61 20.20
C LEU A 16 25.61 -22.55 19.40
N VAL A 17 24.86 -22.98 18.38
CA VAL A 17 23.96 -22.09 17.62
C VAL A 17 22.88 -21.49 18.51
N MET A 18 22.26 -22.29 19.37
CA MET A 18 21.25 -21.77 20.31
C MET A 18 21.84 -20.76 21.32
N ILE A 19 23.05 -21.01 21.82
CA ILE A 19 23.74 -20.05 22.69
C ILE A 19 24.06 -18.76 21.98
N ILE A 20 24.57 -18.82 20.72
CA ILE A 20 24.83 -17.63 19.89
C ILE A 20 23.55 -16.87 19.67
N LEU A 21 22.46 -17.55 19.33
CA LEU A 21 21.14 -16.95 19.10
C LEU A 21 20.59 -16.29 20.39
N TYR A 22 20.75 -16.94 21.54
CA TYR A 22 20.37 -16.40 22.83
C TYR A 22 21.17 -15.14 23.19
N ILE A 23 22.51 -15.18 23.04
CA ILE A 23 23.38 -14.02 23.24
C ILE A 23 23.01 -12.88 22.30
N PHE A 24 22.77 -13.19 21.00
CA PHE A 24 22.35 -12.22 20.02
C PHE A 24 21.02 -11.56 20.40
N MET A 25 20.04 -12.34 20.85
CA MET A 25 18.76 -11.80 21.35
C MET A 25 18.94 -10.96 22.63
N LYS A 26 19.80 -11.38 23.54
CA LYS A 26 20.08 -10.64 24.76
C LYS A 26 20.82 -9.31 24.51
N LEU A 27 21.58 -9.24 23.43
CA LEU A 27 22.23 -8.02 22.94
C LEU A 27 21.30 -7.11 22.13
N SER A 28 20.03 -7.49 21.94
CA SER A 28 19.05 -6.71 21.17
C SER A 28 18.91 -5.25 21.64
N PRO A 29 19.05 -4.88 22.92
CA PRO A 29 19.03 -3.48 23.33
C PRO A 29 20.17 -2.63 22.75
N LEU A 30 21.29 -3.25 22.34
CA LEU A 30 22.43 -2.56 21.74
C LEU A 30 22.26 -2.37 20.23
N TRP A 31 21.92 -3.43 19.50
CA TRP A 31 21.80 -3.37 18.05
C TRP A 31 20.39 -3.00 17.56
N GLY A 32 19.35 -3.23 18.38
CA GLY A 32 17.97 -2.92 18.05
C GLY A 32 17.73 -1.45 17.67
N PRO A 33 18.18 -0.48 18.49
CA PRO A 33 18.08 0.94 18.15
C PRO A 33 18.82 1.29 16.85
N VAL A 34 20.01 0.71 16.63
CA VAL A 34 20.80 0.94 15.42
C VAL A 34 20.08 0.42 14.19
N LEU A 35 19.55 -0.81 14.24
CA LEU A 35 18.76 -1.37 13.14
C LEU A 35 17.48 -0.58 12.90
N LYS A 36 16.81 -0.11 13.96
CA LYS A 36 15.63 0.74 13.84
C LYS A 36 15.94 2.05 13.11
N VAL A 37 17.05 2.71 13.44
CA VAL A 37 17.51 3.92 12.77
C VAL A 37 17.87 3.64 11.32
N LEU A 38 18.63 2.58 11.05
CA LEU A 38 18.96 2.16 9.69
C LEU A 38 17.70 1.86 8.85
N PHE A 39 16.72 1.18 9.45
CA PHE A 39 15.45 0.88 8.79
C PHE A 39 14.68 2.17 8.46
N ILE A 40 14.55 3.10 9.41
CA ILE A 40 13.85 4.38 9.20
C ILE A 40 14.52 5.19 8.10
N ILE A 41 15.87 5.27 8.09
CA ILE A 41 16.63 5.98 7.05
C ILE A 41 16.48 5.27 5.69
N SER A 42 16.34 3.96 5.66
CA SER A 42 16.19 3.20 4.41
C SER A 42 14.83 3.39 3.75
N ILE A 43 13.77 3.72 4.48
CA ILE A 43 12.42 3.92 3.93
C ILE A 43 12.39 4.92 2.77
N PRO A 44 12.90 6.18 2.90
CA PRO A 44 12.89 7.13 1.79
C PRO A 44 13.71 6.65 0.59
N PHE A 45 14.77 5.87 0.79
CA PHE A 45 15.55 5.28 -0.31
C PHE A 45 14.73 4.23 -1.07
N PHE A 46 14.05 3.32 -0.37
CA PHE A 46 13.18 2.32 -1.01
C PHE A 46 12.03 2.96 -1.78
N ILE A 47 11.37 3.97 -1.19
CA ILE A 47 10.32 4.72 -1.87
C ILE A 47 10.89 5.43 -3.11
N SER A 48 12.06 6.04 -2.99
CA SER A 48 12.71 6.74 -4.10
C SER A 48 13.11 5.80 -5.22
N ILE A 49 13.65 4.62 -4.91
CA ILE A 49 13.97 3.59 -5.89
C ILE A 49 12.69 3.15 -6.62
N PHE A 50 11.60 2.93 -5.89
CA PHE A 50 10.32 2.54 -6.46
C PHE A 50 9.77 3.63 -7.39
N ILE A 51 9.76 4.91 -6.97
CA ILE A 51 9.31 6.03 -7.79
C ILE A 51 10.23 6.21 -9.02
N THR A 52 11.56 6.08 -8.84
CA THR A 52 12.52 6.13 -9.93
C THR A 52 12.23 5.06 -10.97
N TYR A 53 11.99 3.84 -10.52
CA TYR A 53 11.65 2.72 -11.38
C TYR A 53 10.35 2.98 -12.16
N LEU A 54 9.39 3.62 -11.53
CA LEU A 54 8.13 4.01 -12.12
C LEU A 54 8.29 5.09 -13.20
N LEU A 55 9.04 6.13 -12.89
CA LEU A 55 9.20 7.29 -13.78
C LEU A 55 10.23 7.07 -14.88
N HIS A 56 11.20 6.15 -14.68
CA HIS A 56 12.27 5.89 -15.63
C HIS A 56 11.78 5.60 -17.06
N PRO A 57 10.79 4.73 -17.33
CA PRO A 57 10.30 4.48 -18.68
C PRO A 57 9.72 5.73 -19.34
N VAL A 58 9.04 6.59 -18.57
CA VAL A 58 8.45 7.84 -19.06
C VAL A 58 9.53 8.85 -19.40
N VAL A 59 10.59 8.93 -18.57
CA VAL A 59 11.77 9.76 -18.82
C VAL A 59 12.50 9.32 -20.08
N GLU A 60 12.77 8.01 -20.23
CA GLU A 60 13.43 7.47 -21.42
C GLU A 60 12.59 7.69 -22.69
N PHE A 61 11.29 7.47 -22.62
CA PHE A 61 10.37 7.75 -23.75
C PHE A 61 10.43 9.22 -24.18
N THR A 62 10.50 10.15 -23.22
CA THR A 62 10.57 11.58 -23.50
C THR A 62 11.96 11.97 -24.01
N HIS A 63 13.00 11.39 -23.44
CA HIS A 63 14.39 11.59 -23.87
C HIS A 63 14.61 11.11 -25.31
N ASN A 64 14.11 9.94 -25.66
CA ASN A 64 14.21 9.36 -27.01
C ASN A 64 13.46 10.18 -28.09
N ARG A 65 12.58 11.12 -27.67
CA ARG A 65 11.92 12.09 -28.56
C ARG A 65 12.72 13.38 -28.76
N GLY A 66 13.97 13.45 -28.30
CA GLY A 66 14.86 14.58 -28.49
C GLY A 66 14.91 15.60 -27.36
N ILE A 67 14.19 15.37 -26.26
CA ILE A 67 14.27 16.24 -25.08
C ILE A 67 15.50 15.86 -24.24
N PRO A 68 16.40 16.81 -23.90
CA PRO A 68 17.54 16.52 -23.02
C PRO A 68 17.10 15.87 -21.71
N ARG A 69 17.79 14.80 -21.28
CA ARG A 69 17.43 13.98 -20.12
C ARG A 69 17.11 14.80 -18.85
N PRO A 70 17.91 15.83 -18.45
CA PRO A 70 17.60 16.65 -17.28
C PRO A 70 16.27 17.39 -17.41
N ILE A 71 15.93 17.87 -18.61
CA ILE A 71 14.68 18.61 -18.88
C ILE A 71 13.50 17.62 -18.85
N ALA A 72 13.65 16.45 -19.46
CA ALA A 72 12.64 15.40 -19.41
C ALA A 72 12.34 14.99 -17.96
N ILE A 73 13.38 14.81 -17.13
CA ILE A 73 13.24 14.51 -15.71
C ILE A 73 12.48 15.63 -15.01
N LEU A 74 12.89 16.89 -15.20
CA LEU A 74 12.30 18.04 -14.54
C LEU A 74 10.80 18.19 -14.88
N LEU A 75 10.45 17.99 -16.14
CA LEU A 75 9.08 18.12 -16.63
C LEU A 75 8.17 17.02 -16.05
N ILE A 76 8.63 15.77 -16.10
CA ILE A 76 7.88 14.62 -15.55
C ILE A 76 7.78 14.73 -14.04
N TYR A 77 8.84 15.21 -13.41
CA TYR A 77 8.93 15.46 -11.99
C TYR A 77 7.92 16.50 -11.52
N LEU A 78 7.88 17.64 -12.22
CA LEU A 78 6.92 18.71 -11.93
C LEU A 78 5.48 18.23 -12.13
N LEU A 79 5.25 17.42 -13.16
CA LEU A 79 3.92 16.85 -13.42
C LEU A 79 3.53 15.83 -12.36
N PHE A 80 4.43 14.95 -11.96
CA PHE A 80 4.17 13.89 -10.97
C PHE A 80 4.06 14.46 -9.54
N PHE A 81 5.10 15.11 -9.05
CA PHE A 81 5.11 15.66 -7.69
C PHE A 81 4.25 16.92 -7.56
N GLY A 82 4.21 17.77 -8.59
CA GLY A 82 3.32 18.92 -8.64
C GLY A 82 1.84 18.50 -8.68
N GLY A 83 1.51 17.47 -9.48
CA GLY A 83 0.17 16.88 -9.52
C GLY A 83 -0.25 16.29 -8.18
N ILE A 84 0.61 15.47 -7.56
CA ILE A 84 0.35 14.92 -6.22
C ILE A 84 0.23 16.06 -5.19
N GLY A 85 1.13 17.05 -5.23
CA GLY A 85 1.09 18.20 -4.33
C GLY A 85 -0.21 19.00 -4.44
N LEU A 86 -0.68 19.25 -5.67
CA LEU A 86 -1.97 19.91 -5.91
C LEU A 86 -3.16 19.07 -5.42
N LEU A 87 -3.13 17.76 -5.65
CA LEU A 87 -4.17 16.85 -5.15
C LEU A 87 -4.20 16.83 -3.62
N CYS A 88 -3.03 16.79 -2.98
CA CYS A 88 -2.94 16.88 -1.52
C CYS A 88 -3.39 18.25 -1.01
N TYR A 89 -2.94 19.34 -1.63
CA TYR A 89 -3.27 20.71 -1.22
C TYR A 89 -4.77 21.00 -1.31
N LYS A 90 -5.45 20.56 -2.38
CA LYS A 90 -6.88 20.74 -2.57
C LYS A 90 -7.73 19.62 -1.95
N GLY A 91 -7.27 18.39 -2.02
CA GLY A 91 -8.05 17.23 -1.58
C GLY A 91 -8.06 17.03 -0.07
N ILE A 92 -6.89 17.22 0.59
CA ILE A 92 -6.82 17.02 2.06
C ILE A 92 -7.73 17.96 2.83
N PRO A 93 -7.74 19.29 2.59
CA PRO A 93 -8.68 20.19 3.27
C PRO A 93 -10.15 19.78 3.07
N VAL A 94 -10.53 19.45 1.83
CA VAL A 94 -11.91 19.02 1.53
C VAL A 94 -12.28 17.77 2.33
N ILE A 95 -11.37 16.81 2.46
CA ILE A 95 -11.62 15.61 3.26
C ILE A 95 -11.73 15.96 4.73
N ILE A 96 -10.84 16.80 5.24
CA ILE A 96 -10.86 17.24 6.64
C ILE A 96 -12.16 17.97 6.96
N ASP A 97 -12.58 18.93 6.12
CA ASP A 97 -13.82 19.68 6.30
C ASP A 97 -15.05 18.75 6.30
N GLN A 98 -15.08 17.78 5.40
CA GLN A 98 -16.14 16.76 5.34
C GLN A 98 -16.15 15.84 6.57
N LEU A 99 -14.97 15.50 7.10
CA LEU A 99 -14.86 14.71 8.33
C LEU A 99 -15.34 15.50 9.55
N TRP A 100 -15.06 16.80 9.61
CA TRP A 100 -15.61 17.69 10.64
C TRP A 100 -17.13 17.84 10.51
N GLU A 101 -17.64 18.07 9.28
CA GLU A 101 -19.07 18.11 9.02
C GLU A 101 -19.77 16.82 9.45
N LEU A 102 -19.16 15.67 9.20
CA LEU A 102 -19.68 14.40 9.67
C LEU A 102 -19.66 14.31 11.20
N SER A 103 -18.55 14.71 11.83
CA SER A 103 -18.41 14.70 13.29
C SER A 103 -19.47 15.58 13.96
N ASP A 104 -19.73 16.77 13.42
CA ASP A 104 -20.73 17.70 13.93
C ASP A 104 -22.16 17.21 13.70
N ASN A 105 -22.40 16.50 12.59
CA ASN A 105 -23.71 15.90 12.28
C ASN A 105 -23.93 14.53 12.95
N PHE A 106 -22.88 13.95 13.52
CA PHE A 106 -22.93 12.62 14.11
C PHE A 106 -24.00 12.45 15.21
N PRO A 107 -24.17 13.40 16.17
CA PRO A 107 -25.25 13.33 17.16
C PRO A 107 -26.65 13.30 16.52
N ARG A 108 -26.83 13.98 15.40
CA ARG A 108 -28.08 13.99 14.63
C ARG A 108 -28.33 12.64 13.93
N LEU A 109 -27.29 12.05 13.36
CA LEU A 109 -27.34 10.71 12.80
C LEU A 109 -27.66 9.69 13.90
N ALA A 110 -26.96 9.75 15.03
CA ALA A 110 -27.22 8.89 16.18
C ALA A 110 -28.68 8.99 16.68
N GLN A 111 -29.26 10.20 16.74
CA GLN A 111 -30.68 10.41 17.05
C GLN A 111 -31.62 9.79 16.00
N THR A 112 -31.28 9.90 14.72
CA THR A 112 -32.06 9.28 13.64
C THR A 112 -32.00 7.75 13.72
N TYR A 113 -30.82 7.21 13.98
CA TYR A 113 -30.64 5.77 14.20
C TYR A 113 -31.36 5.28 15.47
N SER A 114 -31.27 6.03 16.57
CA SER A 114 -32.00 5.69 17.78
C SER A 114 -33.53 5.74 17.58
N GLY A 115 -34.00 6.63 16.72
CA GLY A 115 -35.40 6.64 16.26
C GLY A 115 -35.78 5.37 15.50
N TRP A 116 -34.92 4.92 14.58
CA TRP A 116 -35.13 3.65 13.85
C TRP A 116 -35.02 2.45 14.76
N ILE A 117 -34.08 2.40 15.68
CA ILE A 117 -33.96 1.35 16.70
C ILE A 117 -35.21 1.30 17.54
N LYS A 118 -35.75 2.44 18.01
CA LYS A 118 -37.03 2.49 18.72
C LYS A 118 -38.20 1.98 17.89
N GLN A 119 -38.21 2.28 16.60
CA GLN A 119 -39.24 1.79 15.67
C GLN A 119 -39.10 0.28 15.43
N ILE A 120 -37.86 -0.23 15.33
CA ILE A 120 -37.57 -1.67 15.28
C ILE A 120 -37.97 -2.32 16.63
N HIS A 121 -37.60 -1.73 17.76
CA HIS A 121 -38.04 -2.18 19.10
C HIS A 121 -39.55 -2.29 19.25
N SER A 122 -40.28 -1.28 18.77
CA SER A 122 -41.75 -1.32 18.81
C SER A 122 -42.32 -2.38 17.86
N SER A 123 -41.64 -2.68 16.76
CA SER A 123 -42.05 -3.75 15.80
C SER A 123 -41.59 -5.15 16.19
N THR A 124 -40.62 -5.26 17.11
CA THR A 124 -40.04 -6.52 17.59
C THR A 124 -40.23 -6.73 19.09
N SER A 125 -41.30 -6.17 19.67
CA SER A 125 -41.62 -6.26 21.10
C SER A 125 -41.77 -7.71 21.62
N SER A 126 -41.81 -8.68 20.74
CA SER A 126 -41.85 -10.13 21.05
C SER A 126 -40.44 -10.77 21.12
N TRP A 127 -39.38 -10.03 20.89
CA TRP A 127 -38.00 -10.56 20.96
C TRP A 127 -37.51 -10.54 22.41
N PRO A 128 -36.65 -11.53 22.81
CA PRO A 128 -36.05 -11.56 24.13
C PRO A 128 -35.24 -10.28 24.45
N ASP A 129 -35.34 -9.73 25.66
CA ASP A 129 -34.67 -8.50 26.10
C ASP A 129 -33.14 -8.48 25.87
N GLY A 130 -32.50 -9.65 25.94
CA GLY A 130 -31.07 -9.78 25.68
C GLY A 130 -30.61 -9.51 24.23
N ILE A 131 -31.54 -9.46 23.25
CA ILE A 131 -31.21 -9.10 21.85
C ILE A 131 -31.13 -7.57 21.71
N HIS A 132 -32.03 -6.88 22.39
CA HIS A 132 -32.07 -5.40 22.39
C HIS A 132 -30.82 -4.82 23.04
N GLU A 133 -30.40 -5.37 24.17
CA GLU A 133 -29.17 -4.96 24.87
C GLU A 133 -27.92 -5.18 24.01
N ARG A 134 -27.84 -6.29 23.29
CA ARG A 134 -26.74 -6.58 22.35
C ARG A 134 -26.73 -5.64 21.15
N VAL A 135 -27.89 -5.29 20.62
CA VAL A 135 -28.00 -4.35 19.50
C VAL A 135 -27.49 -2.98 19.94
N ASP A 136 -27.96 -2.48 21.09
CA ASP A 136 -27.52 -1.16 21.62
C ASP A 136 -26.01 -1.14 21.93
N GLN A 137 -25.48 -2.22 22.51
CA GLN A 137 -24.06 -2.37 22.78
C GLN A 137 -23.23 -2.40 21.48
N THR A 138 -23.67 -3.15 20.47
CA THR A 138 -23.00 -3.22 19.17
C THR A 138 -22.98 -1.85 18.46
N PHE A 139 -24.07 -1.08 18.56
CA PHE A 139 -24.13 0.28 18.01
C PHE A 139 -23.19 1.23 18.75
N GLY A 140 -23.12 1.17 20.09
CA GLY A 140 -22.18 1.98 20.88
C GLY A 140 -20.72 1.64 20.59
N GLU A 141 -20.40 0.35 20.40
CA GLU A 141 -19.06 -0.07 19.97
C GLU A 141 -18.74 0.42 18.56
N PHE A 142 -19.70 0.37 17.63
CA PHE A 142 -19.54 0.89 16.27
C PHE A 142 -19.34 2.42 16.27
N GLU A 143 -20.07 3.15 17.08
CA GLU A 143 -19.88 4.60 17.30
C GLU A 143 -18.48 4.92 17.79
N GLY A 144 -18.03 4.22 18.84
CA GLY A 144 -16.69 4.39 19.38
C GLY A 144 -15.59 4.00 18.36
N MET A 145 -15.80 2.94 17.59
CA MET A 145 -14.89 2.54 16.52
C MET A 145 -14.81 3.59 15.42
N LEU A 146 -15.94 4.13 14.97
CA LEU A 146 -16.00 5.17 13.94
C LEU A 146 -15.31 6.46 14.39
N SER A 147 -15.59 6.95 15.61
CA SER A 147 -14.95 8.12 16.20
C SER A 147 -13.43 7.94 16.30
N ASN A 148 -12.97 6.77 16.75
CA ASN A 148 -11.53 6.44 16.79
C ASN A 148 -10.89 6.38 15.39
N LEU A 149 -11.61 5.84 14.39
CA LEU A 149 -11.14 5.82 13.02
C LEU A 149 -11.04 7.23 12.44
N LEU A 150 -12.05 8.07 12.64
CA LEU A 150 -12.04 9.47 12.20
C LEU A 150 -10.83 10.21 12.79
N THR A 151 -10.63 10.10 14.10
CA THR A 151 -9.50 10.72 14.80
C THR A 151 -8.15 10.21 14.24
N LYS A 152 -8.01 8.90 14.00
CA LYS A 152 -6.80 8.31 13.40
C LYS A 152 -6.58 8.78 11.97
N VAL A 153 -7.63 8.89 11.16
CA VAL A 153 -7.54 9.38 9.77
C VAL A 153 -7.10 10.83 9.75
N VAL A 154 -7.73 11.70 10.56
CA VAL A 154 -7.34 13.12 10.67
C VAL A 154 -5.91 13.26 11.17
N ALA A 155 -5.53 12.50 12.20
CA ALA A 155 -4.16 12.52 12.73
C ALA A 155 -3.15 12.01 11.68
N GLY A 156 -3.50 10.96 10.92
CA GLY A 156 -2.69 10.43 9.84
C GLY A 156 -2.50 11.44 8.70
N LEU A 157 -3.57 12.11 8.27
CA LEU A 157 -3.49 13.15 7.23
C LEU A 157 -2.64 14.34 7.69
N LYS A 158 -2.79 14.78 8.94
CA LYS A 158 -1.91 15.80 9.54
C LYS A 158 -0.46 15.32 9.66
N GLY A 159 -0.26 14.04 9.97
CA GLY A 159 1.06 13.41 10.04
C GLY A 159 1.80 13.41 8.70
N ILE A 160 1.09 13.19 7.58
CA ILE A 160 1.65 13.30 6.22
C ILE A 160 2.14 14.73 5.96
N LEU A 161 1.36 15.75 6.32
CA LEU A 161 1.75 17.16 6.18
C LEU A 161 2.96 17.52 7.07
N ASN A 162 3.07 16.91 8.24
CA ASN A 162 4.19 17.13 9.16
C ASN A 162 5.48 16.37 8.74
N SER A 163 5.37 15.40 7.82
CA SER A 163 6.52 14.66 7.28
C SER A 163 7.29 15.45 6.20
N PHE A 164 7.45 16.76 6.43
CA PHE A 164 8.09 17.70 5.49
C PHE A 164 9.49 17.24 5.03
N PHE A 165 10.24 16.61 5.94
CA PHE A 165 11.56 16.07 5.62
C PHE A 165 11.49 14.97 4.55
N MET A 166 10.53 14.02 4.67
CA MET A 166 10.35 12.97 3.66
C MET A 166 9.86 13.53 2.33
N LEU A 167 8.99 14.56 2.36
CA LEU A 167 8.48 15.23 1.17
C LEU A 167 9.56 15.92 0.34
N ILE A 168 10.67 16.33 0.96
CA ILE A 168 11.81 16.94 0.26
C ILE A 168 12.85 15.88 -0.12
N VAL A 169 13.17 14.97 0.78
CA VAL A 169 14.24 13.98 0.59
C VAL A 169 13.91 12.99 -0.52
N ILE A 170 12.66 12.48 -0.55
CA ILE A 170 12.24 11.52 -1.59
C ILE A 170 12.41 12.11 -2.99
N PRO A 171 11.81 13.28 -3.32
CA PRO A 171 12.01 13.91 -4.59
C PRO A 171 13.49 14.10 -4.94
N PHE A 172 14.29 14.57 -4.02
CA PHE A 172 15.71 14.79 -4.24
C PHE A 172 16.45 13.51 -4.65
N ILE A 173 16.23 12.42 -3.91
CA ILE A 173 16.83 11.11 -4.23
C ILE A 173 16.34 10.61 -5.60
N VAL A 174 15.04 10.71 -5.90
CA VAL A 174 14.46 10.31 -7.19
C VAL A 174 15.14 11.06 -8.34
N PHE A 175 15.34 12.38 -8.19
CA PHE A 175 16.00 13.18 -9.21
C PHE A 175 17.41 12.67 -9.52
N TYR A 176 18.22 12.44 -8.50
CA TYR A 176 19.58 11.93 -8.70
C TYR A 176 19.59 10.51 -9.25
N LEU A 177 18.72 9.63 -8.78
CA LEU A 177 18.61 8.27 -9.30
C LEU A 177 18.20 8.24 -10.77
N LEU A 178 17.28 9.12 -11.21
CA LEU A 178 16.90 9.25 -12.62
C LEU A 178 17.99 9.87 -13.48
N LYS A 179 18.63 10.92 -12.97
CA LYS A 179 19.70 11.63 -13.68
C LYS A 179 20.91 10.73 -13.90
N ASP A 180 21.35 10.06 -12.86
CA ASP A 180 22.58 9.28 -12.84
C ASP A 180 22.32 7.77 -12.97
N TYR A 181 21.16 7.37 -13.53
CA TYR A 181 20.71 5.99 -13.62
C TYR A 181 21.76 5.03 -14.19
N ASP A 182 22.44 5.43 -15.28
CA ASP A 182 23.47 4.63 -15.92
C ASP A 182 24.73 4.49 -15.05
N GLN A 183 25.06 5.53 -14.26
CA GLN A 183 26.20 5.49 -13.34
C GLN A 183 25.88 4.57 -12.15
N VAL A 184 24.67 4.66 -11.61
CA VAL A 184 24.20 3.74 -10.54
C VAL A 184 24.25 2.29 -11.01
N LYS A 185 23.75 2.01 -12.23
CA LYS A 185 23.80 0.68 -12.84
C LYS A 185 25.24 0.18 -12.99
N LYS A 186 26.15 1.02 -13.47
CA LYS A 186 27.58 0.70 -13.58
C LYS A 186 28.20 0.44 -12.21
N SER A 187 27.90 1.27 -11.21
CA SER A 187 28.41 1.11 -9.84
C SER A 187 27.99 -0.24 -9.23
N VAL A 188 26.73 -0.62 -9.38
CA VAL A 188 26.23 -1.94 -8.95
C VAL A 188 26.97 -3.06 -9.67
N TRP A 189 27.21 -2.92 -10.98
CA TRP A 189 27.94 -3.91 -11.75
C TRP A 189 29.40 -4.04 -11.30
N TYR A 190 30.11 -2.93 -10.99
CA TYR A 190 31.50 -2.98 -10.48
C TYR A 190 31.59 -3.58 -9.07
N LEU A 191 30.62 -3.28 -8.21
CA LEU A 191 30.54 -3.85 -6.85
C LEU A 191 30.23 -5.35 -6.87
N THR A 192 29.63 -5.86 -7.95
CA THR A 192 29.28 -7.27 -8.07
C THR A 192 30.55 -8.10 -8.39
N PRO A 193 30.89 -9.13 -7.59
CA PRO A 193 32.01 -10.04 -7.87
C PRO A 193 31.89 -10.69 -9.25
N ARG A 194 33.01 -10.90 -9.94
CA ARG A 194 33.03 -11.40 -11.33
C ARG A 194 32.22 -12.67 -11.53
N LYS A 195 32.25 -13.59 -10.57
CA LYS A 195 31.48 -14.86 -10.59
C LYS A 195 29.95 -14.67 -10.64
N TRP A 196 29.44 -13.55 -10.12
CA TRP A 196 28.02 -13.24 -10.00
C TRP A 196 27.52 -12.25 -11.06
N ARG A 197 28.37 -11.78 -11.96
CA ARG A 197 28.01 -10.76 -12.96
C ARG A 197 26.99 -11.27 -13.97
N GLU A 198 27.24 -12.41 -14.61
CA GLU A 198 26.29 -13.00 -15.57
C GLU A 198 24.98 -13.46 -14.90
N PRO A 199 25.01 -14.27 -13.81
CA PRO A 199 23.80 -14.58 -13.07
C PRO A 199 23.08 -13.36 -12.55
N GLY A 200 23.83 -12.32 -12.11
CA GLY A 200 23.27 -11.07 -11.63
C GLY A 200 22.55 -10.26 -12.71
N ILE A 201 23.08 -10.23 -13.94
CA ILE A 201 22.41 -9.57 -15.08
C ILE A 201 21.09 -10.30 -15.40
N ALA A 202 21.10 -11.64 -15.45
CA ALA A 202 19.90 -12.41 -15.66
C ALA A 202 18.86 -12.16 -14.55
N PHE A 203 19.32 -12.17 -13.29
CA PHE A 203 18.48 -11.85 -12.12
C PHE A 203 17.86 -10.46 -12.22
N ILE A 204 18.67 -9.43 -12.50
CA ILE A 204 18.16 -8.04 -12.62
C ILE A 204 17.15 -7.95 -13.77
N LYS A 205 17.40 -8.63 -14.89
CA LYS A 205 16.48 -8.66 -16.03
C LYS A 205 15.15 -9.30 -15.65
N ASP A 206 15.16 -10.40 -14.92
CA ASP A 206 13.95 -11.11 -14.49
C ASP A 206 13.17 -10.29 -13.44
N VAL A 207 13.89 -9.61 -12.54
CA VAL A 207 13.32 -8.65 -11.60
C VAL A 207 12.66 -7.49 -12.38
N ASP A 208 13.37 -6.92 -13.37
CA ASP A 208 12.87 -5.82 -14.20
C ASP A 208 11.60 -6.19 -14.96
N ILE A 209 11.57 -7.37 -15.57
CA ILE A 209 10.37 -7.88 -16.26
C ILE A 209 9.21 -8.07 -15.28
N SER A 210 9.46 -8.73 -14.15
CA SER A 210 8.42 -9.05 -13.17
C SER A 210 7.85 -7.80 -12.50
N LEU A 211 8.72 -6.91 -11.98
CA LEU A 211 8.31 -5.67 -11.34
C LEU A 211 7.71 -4.68 -12.32
N GLY A 212 8.34 -4.51 -13.50
CA GLY A 212 7.88 -3.53 -14.48
C GLY A 212 6.50 -3.84 -15.00
N SER A 213 6.23 -5.10 -15.31
CA SER A 213 4.91 -5.53 -15.77
C SER A 213 3.86 -5.33 -14.69
N TYR A 214 4.18 -5.70 -13.44
CA TYR A 214 3.27 -5.54 -12.31
C TYR A 214 2.98 -4.05 -12.04
N ILE A 215 4.02 -3.23 -11.89
CA ILE A 215 3.85 -1.82 -11.53
C ILE A 215 3.06 -1.07 -12.62
N ARG A 216 3.43 -1.23 -13.89
CA ARG A 216 2.69 -0.61 -14.99
C ARG A 216 1.24 -1.09 -15.04
N GLY A 217 1.03 -2.40 -14.86
CA GLY A 217 -0.30 -2.97 -14.81
C GLY A 217 -1.13 -2.39 -13.67
N GLN A 218 -0.58 -2.39 -12.45
CA GLN A 218 -1.29 -1.89 -11.26
C GLN A 218 -1.63 -0.40 -11.37
N LEU A 219 -0.71 0.42 -11.89
CA LEU A 219 -1.01 1.83 -12.11
C LEU A 219 -2.11 2.06 -13.16
N THR A 220 -2.10 1.27 -14.23
CA THR A 220 -3.17 1.33 -15.22
C THR A 220 -4.51 0.95 -14.60
N VAL A 221 -4.54 -0.08 -13.76
CA VAL A 221 -5.73 -0.45 -12.99
C VAL A 221 -6.16 0.68 -12.05
N CYS A 222 -5.22 1.29 -11.31
CA CYS A 222 -5.50 2.44 -10.44
C CYS A 222 -6.16 3.60 -11.20
N LEU A 223 -5.64 3.95 -12.38
CA LEU A 223 -6.19 5.02 -13.21
C LEU A 223 -7.61 4.69 -13.70
N ILE A 224 -7.82 3.47 -14.19
CA ILE A 224 -9.12 3.03 -14.69
C ILE A 224 -10.14 2.98 -13.55
N ILE A 225 -9.80 2.39 -12.41
CA ILE A 225 -10.69 2.30 -11.23
C ILE A 225 -11.00 3.69 -10.68
N GLY A 226 -10.00 4.57 -10.59
CA GLY A 226 -10.21 5.96 -10.15
C GLY A 226 -11.16 6.72 -11.08
N PHE A 227 -11.00 6.54 -12.40
CA PHE A 227 -11.90 7.12 -13.40
C PHE A 227 -13.32 6.54 -13.29
N LEU A 228 -13.46 5.22 -13.25
CA LEU A 228 -14.77 4.56 -13.12
C LEU A 228 -15.47 4.94 -11.82
N ALA A 229 -14.72 5.01 -10.71
CA ALA A 229 -15.23 5.46 -9.42
C ALA A 229 -15.75 6.90 -9.50
N THR A 230 -14.97 7.81 -10.11
CA THR A 230 -15.37 9.20 -10.32
C THR A 230 -16.70 9.29 -11.09
N VAL A 231 -16.80 8.57 -12.20
CA VAL A 231 -18.01 8.56 -13.04
C VAL A 231 -19.20 7.98 -12.29
N ALA A 232 -19.03 6.84 -11.62
CA ALA A 232 -20.12 6.17 -10.91
C ALA A 232 -20.62 7.03 -9.72
N LEU A 233 -19.71 7.65 -8.98
CA LEU A 233 -20.05 8.54 -7.87
C LEU A 233 -20.69 9.85 -8.38
N TRP A 234 -20.24 10.37 -9.50
CA TRP A 234 -20.87 11.55 -10.14
C TRP A 234 -22.30 11.24 -10.60
N LEU A 235 -22.51 10.12 -11.27
CA LEU A 235 -23.85 9.68 -11.71
C LEU A 235 -24.81 9.42 -10.54
N SER A 236 -24.26 9.01 -9.37
CA SER A 236 -25.04 8.80 -8.15
C SER A 236 -25.43 10.11 -7.44
N GLY A 237 -24.94 11.28 -7.89
CA GLY A 237 -25.18 12.56 -7.25
C GLY A 237 -24.35 12.79 -6.00
N MET A 238 -23.24 12.06 -5.82
CA MET A 238 -22.32 12.25 -4.69
C MET A 238 -21.66 13.63 -4.72
N LYS A 239 -21.45 14.21 -3.55
CA LYS A 239 -20.56 15.38 -3.39
C LYS A 239 -19.10 14.96 -3.63
N TYR A 240 -18.34 15.79 -4.34
CA TYR A 240 -16.90 15.62 -4.59
C TYR A 240 -16.50 14.29 -5.28
N PRO A 241 -17.19 13.85 -6.34
CA PRO A 241 -16.96 12.56 -6.96
C PRO A 241 -15.54 12.42 -7.51
N LEU A 242 -14.95 13.52 -8.04
CA LEU A 242 -13.59 13.51 -8.55
C LEU A 242 -12.56 13.24 -7.45
N VAL A 243 -12.68 13.92 -6.30
CA VAL A 243 -11.76 13.73 -5.17
C VAL A 243 -11.85 12.31 -4.64
N LEU A 244 -13.08 11.80 -4.47
CA LEU A 244 -13.32 10.44 -4.00
C LEU A 244 -12.81 9.40 -4.98
N GLY A 245 -13.06 9.58 -6.27
CA GLY A 245 -12.55 8.69 -7.31
C GLY A 245 -11.02 8.67 -7.38
N VAL A 246 -10.37 9.82 -7.22
CA VAL A 246 -8.90 9.91 -7.14
C VAL A 246 -8.38 9.19 -5.90
N ILE A 247 -9.03 9.34 -4.74
CA ILE A 247 -8.65 8.63 -3.51
C ILE A 247 -8.77 7.12 -3.72
N ILE A 248 -9.90 6.64 -4.27
CA ILE A 248 -10.11 5.22 -4.57
C ILE A 248 -9.04 4.72 -5.54
N GLY A 249 -8.73 5.49 -6.60
CA GLY A 249 -7.70 5.14 -7.56
C GLY A 249 -6.30 5.07 -6.96
N ILE A 250 -5.90 6.04 -6.13
CA ILE A 250 -4.59 6.07 -5.46
C ILE A 250 -4.47 4.94 -4.45
N THR A 251 -5.48 4.74 -3.62
CA THR A 251 -5.45 3.66 -2.62
C THR A 251 -5.43 2.28 -3.26
N ASN A 252 -5.94 2.15 -4.48
CA ASN A 252 -5.93 0.90 -5.25
C ASN A 252 -4.52 0.41 -5.64
N ILE A 253 -3.47 1.19 -5.35
CA ILE A 253 -2.08 0.72 -5.43
C ILE A 253 -1.81 -0.45 -4.46
N ILE A 254 -2.63 -0.58 -3.41
CA ILE A 254 -2.60 -1.68 -2.45
C ILE A 254 -3.64 -2.72 -2.89
N PRO A 255 -3.23 -3.87 -3.47
CA PRO A 255 -4.17 -4.88 -3.94
C PRO A 255 -5.13 -5.33 -2.83
N TYR A 256 -6.38 -5.57 -3.16
CA TYR A 256 -7.46 -6.01 -2.28
C TYR A 256 -7.89 -5.01 -1.21
N PHE A 257 -6.95 -4.34 -0.54
CA PHE A 257 -7.23 -3.38 0.54
C PHE A 257 -7.49 -1.96 0.03
N GLY A 258 -6.91 -1.61 -1.11
CA GLY A 258 -7.02 -0.27 -1.68
C GLY A 258 -8.46 0.22 -1.86
N PRO A 259 -9.32 -0.53 -2.56
CA PRO A 259 -10.72 -0.13 -2.75
C PRO A 259 -11.49 0.01 -1.43
N ILE A 260 -11.20 -0.83 -0.43
CA ILE A 260 -11.83 -0.75 0.90
C ILE A 260 -11.40 0.53 1.62
N ILE A 261 -10.08 0.82 1.62
CA ILE A 261 -9.53 2.04 2.22
C ILE A 261 -10.07 3.28 1.51
N GLY A 262 -10.12 3.25 0.16
CA GLY A 262 -10.64 4.34 -0.66
C GLY A 262 -12.14 4.53 -0.56
N ALA A 263 -12.91 3.47 -0.30
CA ALA A 263 -14.35 3.53 -0.09
C ALA A 263 -14.71 4.22 1.22
N PHE A 264 -13.84 4.17 2.23
CA PHE A 264 -14.12 4.70 3.56
C PHE A 264 -14.54 6.18 3.54
N PRO A 265 -13.80 7.13 2.92
CA PRO A 265 -14.24 8.51 2.79
C PRO A 265 -15.56 8.65 2.02
N ALA A 266 -15.76 7.83 0.98
CA ALA A 266 -16.99 7.88 0.18
C ALA A 266 -18.23 7.45 0.99
N VAL A 267 -18.10 6.40 1.80
CA VAL A 267 -19.17 5.92 2.69
C VAL A 267 -19.48 6.95 3.76
N ILE A 268 -18.44 7.59 4.34
CA ILE A 268 -18.61 8.65 5.33
C ILE A 268 -19.43 9.82 4.73
N ILE A 269 -19.02 10.31 3.55
CA ILE A 269 -19.73 11.41 2.89
C ILE A 269 -21.16 10.98 2.49
N ALA A 270 -21.36 9.75 2.03
CA ALA A 270 -22.69 9.22 1.74
C ALA A 270 -23.60 9.20 2.99
N ALA A 271 -23.04 8.88 4.15
CA ALA A 271 -23.77 8.85 5.42
C ALA A 271 -24.29 10.25 5.83
N THR A 272 -23.62 11.33 5.44
CA THR A 272 -24.12 12.69 5.66
C THR A 272 -25.33 13.04 4.78
N ILE A 273 -25.54 12.28 3.68
CA ILE A 273 -26.62 12.54 2.72
C ILE A 273 -27.85 11.69 3.07
N SER A 274 -27.71 10.37 3.04
CA SER A 274 -28.78 9.42 3.38
C SER A 274 -28.28 7.98 3.43
N VAL A 275 -29.00 7.11 4.14
CA VAL A 275 -28.75 5.66 4.16
C VAL A 275 -28.87 5.04 2.76
N LYS A 276 -29.81 5.51 1.94
CA LYS A 276 -29.93 5.07 0.55
C LYS A 276 -28.66 5.35 -0.23
N MET A 277 -28.02 6.50 -0.01
CA MET A 277 -26.75 6.86 -0.65
C MET A 277 -25.61 5.95 -0.16
N VAL A 278 -25.55 5.61 1.12
CA VAL A 278 -24.57 4.65 1.67
C VAL A 278 -24.70 3.30 0.98
N ILE A 279 -25.90 2.77 0.87
CA ILE A 279 -26.16 1.48 0.19
C ILE A 279 -25.71 1.56 -1.27
N LEU A 280 -26.04 2.66 -1.97
CA LEU A 280 -25.66 2.87 -3.36
C LEU A 280 -24.14 2.91 -3.54
N VAL A 281 -23.42 3.65 -2.67
CA VAL A 281 -21.95 3.71 -2.68
C VAL A 281 -21.33 2.34 -2.42
N ILE A 282 -21.85 1.59 -1.46
CA ILE A 282 -21.40 0.22 -1.19
C ILE A 282 -21.58 -0.65 -2.44
N ILE A 283 -22.72 -0.59 -3.12
CA ILE A 283 -22.97 -1.33 -4.35
C ILE A 283 -21.97 -0.91 -5.46
N ILE A 284 -21.72 0.39 -5.61
CA ILE A 284 -20.73 0.91 -6.57
C ILE A 284 -19.35 0.32 -6.26
N ILE A 285 -18.90 0.36 -5.01
CA ILE A 285 -17.59 -0.16 -4.62
C ILE A 285 -17.48 -1.66 -4.87
N PHE A 286 -18.50 -2.45 -4.52
CA PHE A 286 -18.52 -3.89 -4.85
C PHE A 286 -18.50 -4.14 -6.35
N GLY A 287 -19.21 -3.33 -7.15
CA GLY A 287 -19.17 -3.38 -8.60
C GLY A 287 -17.77 -3.08 -9.16
N LEU A 288 -17.11 -2.04 -8.65
CA LEU A 288 -15.73 -1.71 -9.02
C LEU A 288 -14.76 -2.82 -8.64
N GLN A 289 -14.92 -3.41 -7.45
CA GLN A 289 -14.12 -4.54 -6.99
C GLN A 289 -14.28 -5.77 -7.90
N PHE A 290 -15.53 -6.04 -8.31
CA PHE A 290 -15.82 -7.12 -9.25
C PHE A 290 -15.16 -6.89 -10.61
N ILE A 291 -15.24 -5.68 -11.15
CA ILE A 291 -14.58 -5.29 -12.41
C ILE A 291 -13.06 -5.40 -12.27
N GLU A 292 -12.50 -4.92 -11.17
CA GLU A 292 -11.06 -5.02 -10.90
C GLU A 292 -10.59 -6.47 -10.88
N GLY A 293 -11.20 -7.30 -10.04
CA GLY A 293 -10.74 -8.67 -9.81
C GLY A 293 -10.97 -9.61 -11.00
N ASN A 294 -12.10 -9.46 -11.71
CA ASN A 294 -12.50 -10.40 -12.76
C ASN A 294 -12.18 -9.93 -14.19
N ILE A 295 -11.99 -8.63 -14.39
CA ILE A 295 -11.77 -8.06 -15.73
C ILE A 295 -10.41 -7.38 -15.83
N LEU A 296 -10.16 -6.34 -15.03
CA LEU A 296 -8.97 -5.51 -15.18
C LEU A 296 -7.69 -6.23 -14.78
N SER A 297 -7.69 -6.89 -13.62
CA SER A 297 -6.50 -7.60 -13.13
C SER A 297 -6.06 -8.72 -14.08
N PRO A 298 -6.92 -9.61 -14.60
CA PRO A 298 -6.53 -10.60 -15.60
C PRO A 298 -6.05 -10.01 -16.92
N LEU A 299 -6.68 -8.92 -17.39
CA LEU A 299 -6.34 -8.30 -18.68
C LEU A 299 -5.07 -7.46 -18.63
N ILE A 300 -4.85 -6.72 -17.55
CA ILE A 300 -3.81 -5.69 -17.45
C ILE A 300 -2.60 -6.19 -16.67
N VAL A 301 -2.80 -6.72 -15.49
CA VAL A 301 -1.72 -7.28 -14.65
C VAL A 301 -1.36 -8.67 -15.15
N GLY A 302 -2.35 -9.44 -15.59
CA GLY A 302 -2.19 -10.75 -16.22
C GLY A 302 -1.40 -11.75 -15.36
N LYS A 303 -0.59 -12.58 -16.05
CA LYS A 303 0.28 -13.57 -15.40
C LYS A 303 1.64 -13.00 -14.98
N SER A 304 1.76 -11.66 -14.81
CA SER A 304 3.05 -10.98 -14.58
C SER A 304 3.84 -11.54 -13.41
N LEU A 305 3.17 -11.92 -12.34
CA LEU A 305 3.85 -12.40 -11.13
C LEU A 305 3.76 -13.91 -10.92
N HIS A 306 2.79 -14.61 -11.53
CA HIS A 306 2.51 -16.02 -11.27
C HIS A 306 2.55 -16.38 -9.76
N ILE A 307 2.00 -15.50 -8.93
CA ILE A 307 1.95 -15.62 -7.47
C ILE A 307 0.52 -15.99 -7.08
N HIS A 308 0.40 -17.02 -6.25
CA HIS A 308 -0.91 -17.40 -5.71
C HIS A 308 -1.43 -16.28 -4.78
N PRO A 309 -2.73 -15.90 -4.84
CA PRO A 309 -3.31 -14.80 -4.04
C PRO A 309 -3.00 -14.86 -2.54
N VAL A 310 -2.94 -16.07 -1.97
CA VAL A 310 -2.62 -16.27 -0.54
C VAL A 310 -1.25 -15.67 -0.18
N PHE A 311 -0.24 -15.78 -1.05
CA PHE A 311 1.07 -15.19 -0.80
C PHE A 311 1.07 -13.67 -0.92
N ILE A 312 0.20 -13.11 -1.77
CA ILE A 312 0.02 -11.65 -1.86
C ILE A 312 -0.60 -11.13 -0.56
N ILE A 313 -1.63 -11.79 -0.06
CA ILE A 313 -2.27 -11.44 1.22
C ILE A 313 -1.26 -11.56 2.37
N LEU A 314 -0.48 -12.64 2.41
CA LEU A 314 0.56 -12.83 3.42
C LEU A 314 1.62 -11.70 3.37
N ALA A 315 2.07 -11.36 2.16
CA ALA A 315 3.03 -10.25 1.98
C ALA A 315 2.44 -8.91 2.46
N LEU A 316 1.16 -8.65 2.17
CA LEU A 316 0.46 -7.45 2.63
C LEU A 316 0.32 -7.39 4.14
N LEU A 317 -0.02 -8.51 4.79
CA LEU A 317 -0.10 -8.59 6.25
C LEU A 317 1.26 -8.32 6.92
N ILE A 318 2.32 -8.99 6.41
CA ILE A 318 3.69 -8.77 6.92
C ILE A 318 4.13 -7.32 6.66
N GLY A 319 3.94 -6.83 5.44
CA GLY A 319 4.32 -5.46 5.06
C GLY A 319 3.59 -4.41 5.90
N GLY A 320 2.28 -4.61 6.10
CA GLY A 320 1.46 -3.72 6.93
C GLY A 320 1.93 -3.66 8.38
N GLU A 321 2.28 -4.81 8.98
CA GLU A 321 2.80 -4.88 10.35
C GLU A 321 4.19 -4.24 10.48
N VAL A 322 5.08 -4.47 9.52
CA VAL A 322 6.47 -4.01 9.57
C VAL A 322 6.61 -2.51 9.30
N ALA A 323 5.90 -1.98 8.30
CA ALA A 323 6.10 -0.61 7.82
C ALA A 323 4.78 0.15 7.54
N GLY A 324 3.65 -0.31 8.08
CA GLY A 324 2.35 0.33 7.92
C GLY A 324 1.95 0.48 6.45
N VAL A 325 1.43 1.66 6.09
CA VAL A 325 0.95 1.96 4.72
C VAL A 325 2.07 1.79 3.67
N VAL A 326 3.29 2.22 3.99
CA VAL A 326 4.44 2.06 3.09
C VAL A 326 4.75 0.58 2.86
N GLY A 327 4.67 -0.22 3.93
CA GLY A 327 4.83 -1.67 3.85
C GLY A 327 3.75 -2.34 2.99
N LEU A 328 2.51 -1.91 3.08
CA LEU A 328 1.42 -2.39 2.22
C LEU A 328 1.69 -2.10 0.74
N ILE A 329 2.14 -0.89 0.40
CA ILE A 329 2.46 -0.49 -0.98
C ILE A 329 3.63 -1.31 -1.53
N LEU A 330 4.66 -1.51 -0.73
CA LEU A 330 5.88 -2.20 -1.15
C LEU A 330 5.80 -3.73 -1.01
N ALA A 331 4.78 -4.27 -0.35
CA ALA A 331 4.66 -5.70 -0.06
C ALA A 331 4.77 -6.57 -1.31
N VAL A 332 3.98 -6.28 -2.33
CA VAL A 332 3.96 -7.07 -3.57
C VAL A 332 5.24 -6.92 -4.39
N PRO A 333 5.78 -5.71 -4.61
CA PRO A 333 7.11 -5.52 -5.19
C PRO A 333 8.22 -6.28 -4.47
N VAL A 334 8.29 -6.18 -3.15
CA VAL A 334 9.30 -6.90 -2.35
C VAL A 334 9.12 -8.40 -2.48
N PHE A 335 7.89 -8.90 -2.42
CA PHE A 335 7.61 -10.32 -2.58
C PHE A 335 7.97 -10.83 -4.00
N ALA A 336 7.74 -10.02 -5.03
CA ALA A 336 8.13 -10.34 -6.41
C ALA A 336 9.66 -10.51 -6.52
N VAL A 337 10.43 -9.59 -5.93
CA VAL A 337 11.90 -9.70 -5.86
C VAL A 337 12.33 -10.94 -5.10
N LEU A 338 11.72 -11.21 -3.94
CA LEU A 338 12.01 -12.41 -3.14
C LEU A 338 11.75 -13.69 -3.93
N LYS A 339 10.64 -13.77 -4.66
CA LYS A 339 10.32 -14.91 -5.52
C LYS A 339 11.37 -15.13 -6.59
N VAL A 340 11.75 -14.07 -7.32
CA VAL A 340 12.81 -14.17 -8.36
C VAL A 340 14.13 -14.60 -7.73
N THR A 341 14.46 -14.05 -6.56
CA THR A 341 15.66 -14.43 -5.80
C THR A 341 15.67 -15.93 -5.46
N LEU A 342 14.58 -16.42 -4.89
CA LEU A 342 14.45 -17.84 -4.55
C LEU A 342 14.54 -18.74 -5.79
N THR A 343 13.94 -18.33 -6.91
CA THR A 343 14.01 -19.08 -8.17
C THR A 343 15.45 -19.18 -8.70
N HIS A 344 16.20 -18.08 -8.67
CA HIS A 344 17.60 -18.07 -9.09
C HIS A 344 18.50 -18.87 -8.15
N LEU A 345 18.29 -18.78 -6.82
CA LEU A 345 19.02 -19.56 -5.83
C LEU A 345 18.77 -21.05 -6.01
N THR A 346 17.52 -21.48 -6.13
CA THR A 346 17.19 -22.91 -6.34
C THR A 346 17.75 -23.43 -7.65
N ALA A 347 17.70 -22.66 -8.75
CA ALA A 347 18.30 -23.03 -10.02
C ALA A 347 19.82 -23.17 -9.94
N HIS A 348 20.49 -22.42 -9.07
CA HIS A 348 21.93 -22.51 -8.85
C HIS A 348 22.30 -23.72 -8.01
N PHE A 349 21.52 -24.04 -6.96
CA PHE A 349 21.78 -25.19 -6.07
C PHE A 349 21.39 -26.54 -6.69
N ILE A 350 20.45 -26.58 -7.65
CA ILE A 350 20.08 -27.84 -8.34
C ILE A 350 21.06 -28.20 -9.48
N LYS A 351 21.83 -27.23 -9.99
CA LYS A 351 22.84 -27.46 -11.04
C LYS A 351 24.21 -27.90 -10.49
N HIS A 352 24.38 -27.98 -9.19
CA HIS A 352 25.52 -28.49 -8.47
C HIS A 352 25.11 -29.68 -7.59
#